data_bcc3c7e71f16c1ea9f4cac29af320780
#
_entry.id   bcc3c7e71f16c1ea9f4cac29af320780
#
_cell.length_a   1.000
_cell.length_b   1.000
_cell.length_c   1.000
_cell.angle_alpha   90.00
_cell.angle_beta   90.00
_cell.angle_gamma   90.00
#
_symmetry.space_group_name_H-M   'P 1'
#
loop_
_entity.id
_entity.type
_entity.pdbx_description
1 polymer ?
#
loop_
_entity_poly.entity_id
_entity_poly.type
_entity_poly.pdbx_seq_one_letter_code
_entity_poly.pdbx_strand_id
1 'polypeptide(L)' 'MKVIFDRETDVLTVIFAESPVAESDEDKPGVILDYDDKGNLVSLEILDASRRVAVPSKIEYQVSPVA' A
#
# COMPACT_ATOMS: atom_id res chain seq x y z
N MET A 1 6.49 -0.98 -9.20
CA MET A 1 5.84 -0.63 -7.93
C MET A 1 5.60 0.86 -7.88
N LYS A 2 4.46 1.26 -7.39
CA LYS A 2 4.10 2.68 -7.32
C LYS A 2 3.60 3.00 -5.92
N VAL A 3 4.04 4.12 -5.36
CA VAL A 3 3.61 4.57 -4.04
C VAL A 3 2.98 5.95 -4.17
N ILE A 4 1.77 6.08 -3.65
CA ILE A 4 1.02 7.33 -3.72
C ILE A 4 0.59 7.72 -2.31
N PHE A 5 0.97 8.92 -1.89
CA PHE A 5 0.40 9.51 -0.68
C PHE A 5 -0.55 10.64 -1.08
N ASP A 6 -1.83 10.43 -0.86
CA ASP A 6 -2.86 11.44 -1.12
C ASP A 6 -3.07 12.25 0.17
N ARG A 7 -2.60 13.49 0.16
CA ARG A 7 -2.69 14.36 1.33
C ARG A 7 -4.12 14.79 1.63
N GLU A 8 -4.96 14.86 0.62
CA GLU A 8 -6.34 15.28 0.79
C GLU A 8 -7.17 14.24 1.55
N THR A 9 -7.00 12.97 1.20
CA THR A 9 -7.70 11.86 1.85
C THR A 9 -6.91 11.23 2.98
N ASP A 10 -5.63 11.55 3.11
CA ASP A 10 -4.71 10.97 4.08
C ASP A 10 -4.58 9.45 3.90
N VAL A 11 -4.49 9.02 2.65
CA VAL A 11 -4.35 7.61 2.29
C VAL A 11 -3.00 7.38 1.63
N LEU A 12 -2.26 6.39 2.12
CA LEU A 12 -1.04 5.91 1.49
C LEU A 12 -1.34 4.61 0.77
N THR A 13 -1.07 4.59 -0.54
CA THR A 13 -1.30 3.40 -1.37
C THR A 13 0.02 2.91 -1.94
N VAL A 14 0.27 1.62 -1.80
CA VAL A 14 1.41 0.95 -2.43
C VAL A 14 0.87 -0.04 -3.46
N ILE A 15 1.22 0.17 -4.73
CA ILE A 15 0.75 -0.66 -5.83
C ILE A 15 1.91 -1.56 -6.27
N PHE A 16 1.75 -2.85 -6.11
CA PHE A 16 2.77 -3.84 -6.44
C PHE A 16 2.65 -4.34 -7.88
N ALA A 17 1.44 -4.36 -8.43
CA ALA A 17 1.17 -4.87 -9.77
C ALA A 17 0.01 -4.11 -10.38
N GLU A 18 -0.07 -4.10 -11.72
CA GLU A 18 -1.13 -3.42 -12.47
C GLU A 18 -2.29 -4.35 -12.82
N SER A 19 -2.54 -5.36 -12.01
CA SER A 19 -3.66 -6.25 -12.19
C SER A 19 -4.94 -5.65 -11.61
N PRO A 20 -6.11 -5.94 -12.19
CA PRO A 20 -7.37 -5.49 -11.59
C PRO A 20 -7.59 -6.09 -10.21
N VAL A 21 -8.14 -5.30 -9.31
CA VAL A 21 -8.48 -5.76 -7.96
C VAL A 21 -9.79 -6.55 -8.03
N ALA A 22 -9.77 -7.79 -7.57
CA ALA A 22 -10.96 -8.64 -7.48
C ALA A 22 -11.55 -8.67 -6.08
N GLU A 23 -10.71 -8.60 -5.06
CA GLU A 23 -11.13 -8.62 -3.66
C GLU A 23 -10.27 -7.67 -2.85
N SER A 24 -10.89 -7.05 -1.84
CA SER A 24 -10.20 -6.24 -0.86
C SER A 24 -10.54 -6.75 0.53
N ASP A 25 -9.54 -6.80 1.40
CA ASP A 25 -9.70 -7.32 2.75
C ASP A 25 -9.12 -6.30 3.74
N GLU A 26 -9.97 -5.81 4.63
CA GLU A 26 -9.54 -4.93 5.72
C GLU A 26 -9.24 -5.78 6.95
N ASP A 27 -8.07 -6.40 6.97
CA ASP A 27 -7.63 -7.31 8.04
C ASP A 27 -7.55 -6.59 9.39
N LYS A 28 -6.99 -5.40 9.39
CA LYS A 28 -6.93 -4.51 10.55
C LYS A 28 -7.63 -3.21 10.20
N PRO A 29 -8.31 -2.55 11.12
CA PRO A 29 -8.95 -1.28 10.82
C PRO A 29 -7.98 -0.29 10.19
N GLY A 30 -8.32 0.19 9.00
CA GLY A 30 -7.52 1.16 8.27
C GLY A 30 -6.37 0.58 7.46
N VAL A 31 -6.21 -0.73 7.40
CA VAL A 31 -5.21 -1.40 6.55
C VAL A 31 -5.92 -2.34 5.60
N ILE A 32 -5.92 -1.98 4.32
CA ILE A 32 -6.67 -2.70 3.28
C ILE A 32 -5.70 -3.41 2.35
N LEU A 33 -5.89 -4.70 2.17
CA LEU A 33 -5.11 -5.52 1.25
C LEU A 33 -5.96 -5.84 0.03
N ASP A 34 -5.45 -5.53 -1.15
CA ASP A 34 -6.16 -5.71 -2.42
C ASP A 34 -5.55 -6.88 -3.19
N TYR A 35 -6.41 -7.80 -3.65
CA TYR A 35 -5.98 -9.03 -4.32
C TYR A 35 -6.60 -9.13 -5.71
N ASP A 36 -5.90 -9.78 -6.63
CA ASP A 36 -6.43 -10.11 -7.93
C ASP A 36 -7.29 -11.38 -7.88
N ASP A 37 -7.81 -11.81 -9.03
CA ASP A 37 -8.67 -13.00 -9.13
C ASP A 37 -7.94 -14.31 -8.87
N LYS A 38 -6.62 -14.29 -8.81
CA LYS A 38 -5.77 -15.46 -8.51
C LYS A 38 -5.26 -15.44 -7.07
N GLY A 39 -5.67 -14.46 -6.26
CA GLY A 39 -5.25 -14.32 -4.88
C GLY A 39 -3.89 -13.69 -4.69
N ASN A 40 -3.32 -13.08 -5.73
CA ASN A 40 -2.06 -12.34 -5.60
C ASN A 40 -2.31 -10.95 -5.03
N LEU A 41 -1.42 -10.50 -4.17
CA LEU A 41 -1.50 -9.14 -3.61
C LEU A 41 -1.15 -8.12 -4.70
N VAL A 42 -2.10 -7.24 -4.99
CA VAL A 42 -1.97 -6.20 -6.00
C VAL A 42 -1.54 -4.88 -5.39
N SER A 43 -2.18 -4.50 -4.28
CA SER A 43 -1.92 -3.22 -3.63
C SER A 43 -2.24 -3.29 -2.15
N LEU A 44 -1.80 -2.26 -1.44
CA LEU A 44 -1.99 -2.10 -0.01
C LEU A 44 -2.38 -0.64 0.22
N GLU A 45 -3.42 -0.40 1.01
CA GLU A 45 -3.89 0.95 1.33
C GLU A 45 -3.88 1.16 2.82
N ILE A 46 -3.30 2.28 3.26
CA ILE A 46 -3.27 2.66 4.67
C ILE A 46 -4.08 3.94 4.83
N LEU A 47 -5.20 3.84 5.54
CA LEU A 47 -6.06 4.97 5.86
C LEU A 47 -5.51 5.70 7.08
N ASP A 48 -5.77 7.00 7.20
CA ASP A 48 -5.23 7.84 8.26
C ASP A 48 -3.70 7.72 8.33
N ALA A 49 -3.04 7.76 7.18
CA ALA A 49 -1.63 7.47 7.05
C ALA A 49 -0.74 8.36 7.92
N SER A 50 -1.11 9.62 8.09
CA SER A 50 -0.33 10.56 8.92
C SER A 50 -0.27 10.14 10.39
N ARG A 51 -1.22 9.31 10.85
CA ARG A 51 -1.24 8.81 12.24
C ARG A 51 -0.56 7.45 12.37
N ARG A 52 -0.40 6.73 11.27
CA ARG A 52 0.05 5.33 11.29
C ARG A 52 1.47 5.17 10.81
N VAL A 53 1.91 6.06 9.94
CA VAL A 53 3.24 6.02 9.34
C VAL A 53 4.02 7.23 9.82
N ALA A 54 5.29 7.05 10.16
CA ALA A 54 6.10 8.11 10.77
C ALA A 54 6.16 9.37 9.91
N VAL A 55 6.44 9.23 8.62
CA VAL A 55 6.46 10.36 7.66
C VAL A 55 5.93 9.85 6.32
N PRO A 56 4.61 9.91 6.07
CA PRO A 56 4.05 9.31 4.85
C PRO A 56 4.50 9.98 3.56
N SER A 57 4.97 11.22 3.63
CA SER A 57 5.49 11.94 2.46
C SER A 57 6.96 11.65 2.15
N LYS A 58 7.61 10.80 2.96
CA LYS A 58 9.02 10.45 2.78
C LYS A 58 9.19 8.94 2.76
N ILE A 59 9.77 8.44 1.67
CA ILE A 59 10.02 7.02 1.50
C ILE A 59 11.49 6.79 1.23
N GLU A 60 12.05 5.79 1.89
CA GLU A 60 13.38 5.29 1.60
C GLU A 60 13.24 3.89 0.98
N TYR A 61 13.83 3.70 -0.17
CA TYR A 61 13.85 2.41 -0.85
C TYR A 61 15.29 1.92 -0.90
N GLN A 62 15.51 0.74 -0.38
CA GLN A 62 16.84 0.19 -0.24
C GLN A 62 16.87 -1.25 -0.71
N VAL A 63 17.86 -1.59 -1.53
CA VAL A 63 18.08 -2.97 -1.96
C VAL A 63 19.37 -3.44 -1.30
N SER A 64 19.27 -4.44 -0.42
CA SER A 64 20.43 -5.01 0.22
C SER A 64 21.25 -5.81 -0.79
N PRO A 65 22.57 -5.74 -0.72
CA PRO A 65 23.41 -6.53 -1.63
C PRO A 65 23.22 -8.02 -1.39
N VAL A 66 23.34 -8.79 -2.46
CA VAL A 66 23.34 -10.25 -2.37
C VAL A 66 24.65 -10.69 -1.72
N ALA A 67 24.53 -11.47 -0.63
CA ALA A 67 25.72 -11.95 0.09
C ALA A 67 26.41 -13.10 -0.66
#